data_86d9e2506014caa21008bff8fb46b5c1
#
_entry.id   86d9e2506014caa21008bff8fb46b5c1
#
_cell.length_a   1.000
_cell.length_b   1.000
_cell.length_c   1.000
_cell.angle_alpha   90.00
_cell.angle_beta   90.00
_cell.angle_gamma   90.00
#
_symmetry.space_group_name_H-M   'P 1'
#
loop_
_entity.id
_entity.type
_entity.pdbx_description
1 polymer ?
#
loop_
_entity_poly.entity_id
_entity_poly.type
_entity_poly.pdbx_seq_one_letter_code
_entity_poly.pdbx_strand_id
1 'polypeptide(L)'
;MNKLIKYTWVVLILLTCTNTSFSAGRPSQVKPVVVDIAQLRELAPTAEYSGSVISKDDARLSSEVEGRLIWVANVGAQVNKGDVVAKLDDIFLQQQRTEELAIIQSEQARLNLYDKEVKRFQRLIKKNNIPQNELDQSISDHAVASSNIIAARARLAQIDERISRSHLRAPFAGVISERFSQSGEWTQNGNPLVRLIDFNNTEIQVRVPQSIYSLIALNSYLNVHNADQTIKASVQIVVPVGSTISRLFELRLKLQQPLPPGTLVRVSVPTAKPREVVSIHRDALVLRKGSISVFRINAENISEQIRVEVGIGDGQYVELIGDINPADRIVTRGGERLRPGETVKISNESD
;
A
#
# COMPACT_ATOMS: atom_id res chain seq x y z
N MET A 1 11.60 105.20 38.50
CA MET A 1 12.30 106.35 38.00
C MET A 1 12.46 106.22 36.47
N ASN A 2 11.74 107.07 35.75
CA ASN A 2 12.01 107.56 34.40
C ASN A 2 12.45 106.62 33.27
N LYS A 3 11.98 106.70 32.11
CA LYS A 3 11.24 107.60 31.20
C LYS A 3 11.09 106.78 29.87
N LEU A 4 9.95 106.76 29.29
CA LEU A 4 9.46 107.51 28.12
C LEU A 4 10.01 107.13 26.70
N ILE A 5 9.05 106.77 25.86
CA ILE A 5 8.73 107.34 24.51
C ILE A 5 9.60 106.78 23.36
N LYS A 6 9.10 106.22 22.23
CA LYS A 6 8.26 106.87 21.20
C LYS A 6 7.86 105.88 20.12
N TYR A 7 6.72 106.11 19.55
CA TYR A 7 6.09 105.68 18.34
C TYR A 7 6.98 105.48 17.11
N THR A 8 6.71 104.39 16.37
CA THR A 8 6.72 104.57 14.89
C THR A 8 5.83 103.48 14.27
N TRP A 9 4.82 103.88 13.53
CA TRP A 9 3.95 103.09 12.68
C TRP A 9 4.73 102.47 11.53
N VAL A 10 4.59 101.15 11.29
CA VAL A 10 4.90 100.51 9.99
C VAL A 10 3.74 99.63 9.65
N VAL A 11 3.04 99.95 8.62
CA VAL A 11 1.98 99.24 7.95
C VAL A 11 2.63 98.02 7.32
N LEU A 12 2.31 96.79 7.82
CA LEU A 12 2.71 95.57 7.16
C LEU A 12 1.48 94.92 6.53
N ILE A 13 1.46 94.92 5.21
CA ILE A 13 0.50 94.32 4.32
C ILE A 13 0.52 92.76 4.58
N LEU A 14 -0.58 92.17 5.09
CA LEU A 14 -0.77 90.73 5.19
C LEU A 14 -1.09 90.17 3.80
N LEU A 15 -0.08 89.57 3.17
CA LEU A 15 -0.26 88.70 2.00
C LEU A 15 -0.73 87.35 2.51
N THR A 16 -2.03 87.04 2.42
CA THR A 16 -2.61 85.74 2.67
C THR A 16 -2.29 84.80 1.50
N CYS A 17 -1.20 83.99 1.60
CA CYS A 17 -0.96 82.89 0.74
C CYS A 17 -1.95 81.72 1.12
N THR A 18 -3.01 81.56 0.37
CA THR A 18 -3.84 80.38 0.36
C THR A 18 -3.05 79.22 -0.24
N ASN A 19 -2.44 78.38 0.62
CA ASN A 19 -1.92 77.11 0.21
C ASN A 19 -3.08 76.22 -0.17
N THR A 20 -3.45 76.16 -1.44
CA THR A 20 -4.24 75.07 -2.00
C THR A 20 -3.35 73.81 -2.03
N SER A 21 -3.47 72.98 -0.97
CA SER A 21 -2.88 71.67 -0.98
C SER A 21 -3.57 70.81 -2.07
N PHE A 22 -2.98 70.75 -3.25
CA PHE A 22 -3.28 69.76 -4.25
C PHE A 22 -2.88 68.42 -3.61
N SER A 23 -3.86 67.70 -3.11
CA SER A 23 -3.68 66.27 -2.77
C SER A 23 -3.41 65.51 -4.10
N ALA A 24 -2.14 65.43 -4.46
CA ALA A 24 -1.71 64.56 -5.54
C ALA A 24 -2.07 63.14 -5.09
N GLY A 25 -3.15 62.62 -5.65
CA GLY A 25 -3.51 61.22 -5.49
C GLY A 25 -2.26 60.39 -5.79
N ARG A 26 -1.75 59.65 -4.78
CA ARG A 26 -0.68 58.66 -5.02
C ARG A 26 -1.12 57.83 -6.20
N PRO A 27 -0.28 57.61 -7.23
CA PRO A 27 -0.60 56.72 -8.32
C PRO A 27 -0.96 55.38 -7.70
N SER A 28 -2.15 54.90 -8.00
CA SER A 28 -2.63 53.57 -7.58
C SER A 28 -1.59 52.54 -8.05
N GLN A 29 -0.82 52.02 -7.11
CA GLN A 29 0.16 51.00 -7.43
C GLN A 29 -0.62 49.76 -7.90
N VAL A 30 -0.55 49.50 -9.21
CA VAL A 30 -1.20 48.36 -9.84
C VAL A 30 -0.61 47.10 -9.22
N LYS A 31 -1.42 46.33 -8.50
CA LYS A 31 -0.97 45.14 -7.78
C LYS A 31 -0.90 43.93 -8.73
N PRO A 32 0.21 43.18 -8.73
CA PRO A 32 0.29 41.95 -9.50
C PRO A 32 -0.57 40.86 -8.83
N VAL A 33 -1.33 40.14 -9.65
CA VAL A 33 -2.19 39.03 -9.21
C VAL A 33 -2.10 37.89 -10.20
N VAL A 34 -2.26 36.63 -9.71
CA VAL A 34 -2.45 35.46 -10.55
C VAL A 34 -3.94 35.16 -10.57
N VAL A 35 -4.45 34.88 -11.75
CA VAL A 35 -5.87 34.54 -11.96
C VAL A 35 -6.02 33.14 -12.52
N ASP A 36 -7.10 32.48 -12.14
CA ASP A 36 -7.58 31.23 -12.75
C ASP A 36 -9.03 31.43 -13.21
N ILE A 37 -9.50 30.51 -14.07
CA ILE A 37 -10.85 30.62 -14.65
C ILE A 37 -11.78 29.66 -13.88
N ALA A 38 -12.90 30.20 -13.42
CA ALA A 38 -13.98 29.38 -12.85
C ALA A 38 -14.52 28.43 -13.92
N GLN A 39 -14.56 27.14 -13.60
CA GLN A 39 -14.97 26.09 -14.54
C GLN A 39 -16.04 25.19 -13.94
N LEU A 40 -16.93 24.68 -14.81
CA LEU A 40 -17.77 23.56 -14.44
C LEU A 40 -16.93 22.30 -14.30
N ARG A 41 -17.01 21.66 -13.15
CA ARG A 41 -16.31 20.38 -12.86
C ARG A 41 -17.26 19.44 -12.15
N GLU A 42 -17.14 18.17 -12.46
CA GLU A 42 -17.78 17.13 -11.66
C GLU A 42 -17.00 16.94 -10.35
N LEU A 43 -17.57 17.38 -9.24
CA LEU A 43 -17.03 17.17 -7.90
C LEU A 43 -17.96 16.30 -7.08
N ALA A 44 -17.36 15.39 -6.29
CA ALA A 44 -18.06 14.60 -5.30
C ALA A 44 -17.61 15.00 -3.89
N PRO A 45 -18.51 15.12 -2.91
CA PRO A 45 -18.09 15.30 -1.53
C PRO A 45 -17.33 14.07 -1.07
N THR A 46 -16.18 14.27 -0.44
CA THR A 46 -15.33 13.20 0.06
C THR A 46 -15.23 13.22 1.57
N ALA A 47 -15.04 12.06 2.19
CA ALA A 47 -14.66 11.93 3.59
C ALA A 47 -13.37 11.13 3.69
N GLU A 48 -12.55 11.45 4.69
CA GLU A 48 -11.30 10.74 4.96
C GLU A 48 -11.56 9.55 5.90
N TYR A 49 -11.09 8.39 5.49
CA TYR A 49 -11.12 7.17 6.30
C TYR A 49 -9.72 6.67 6.56
N SER A 50 -9.47 6.25 7.80
CA SER A 50 -8.19 5.66 8.18
C SER A 50 -8.03 4.28 7.54
N GLY A 51 -6.90 4.07 6.90
CA GLY A 51 -6.48 2.80 6.34
C GLY A 51 -5.08 2.41 6.81
N SER A 52 -4.71 1.18 6.59
CA SER A 52 -3.36 0.66 6.86
C SER A 52 -2.82 -0.08 5.65
N VAL A 53 -1.54 0.06 5.43
CA VAL A 53 -0.83 -0.74 4.43
C VAL A 53 -0.62 -2.13 4.99
N ILE A 54 -1.03 -3.14 4.26
CA ILE A 54 -0.81 -4.55 4.59
C ILE A 54 -0.06 -5.23 3.46
N SER A 55 0.67 -6.29 3.77
CA SER A 55 1.20 -7.20 2.77
C SER A 55 0.11 -8.16 2.32
N LYS A 56 0.10 -8.54 1.05
CA LYS A 56 -0.75 -9.63 0.53
C LYS A 56 -0.27 -10.98 1.02
N ASP A 57 1.05 -11.13 1.11
CA ASP A 57 1.71 -12.35 1.51
C ASP A 57 2.38 -12.14 2.87
N ASP A 58 1.67 -12.54 3.93
CA ASP A 58 2.09 -12.50 5.33
C ASP A 58 1.81 -13.88 5.93
N ALA A 59 2.86 -14.65 6.19
CA ALA A 59 2.73 -16.03 6.64
C ALA A 59 3.58 -16.31 7.88
N ARG A 60 2.97 -17.00 8.83
CA ARG A 60 3.68 -17.66 9.92
C ARG A 60 4.11 -19.03 9.45
N LEU A 61 5.42 -19.21 9.22
CA LEU A 61 6.01 -20.44 8.78
C LEU A 61 6.25 -21.33 9.99
N SER A 62 5.62 -22.49 10.00
CA SER A 62 5.66 -23.46 11.11
C SER A 62 6.49 -24.68 10.75
N SER A 63 7.02 -25.36 11.76
CA SER A 63 7.70 -26.63 11.56
C SER A 63 6.75 -27.70 11.03
N GLU A 64 7.18 -28.45 10.02
CA GLU A 64 6.42 -29.57 9.46
C GLU A 64 6.82 -30.92 10.07
N VAL A 65 7.89 -30.95 10.85
CA VAL A 65 8.39 -32.12 11.58
C VAL A 65 8.85 -31.71 12.97
N GLU A 66 8.92 -32.64 13.88
CA GLU A 66 9.47 -32.43 15.21
C GLU A 66 10.98 -32.61 15.22
N GLY A 67 11.68 -31.87 16.07
CA GLY A 67 13.12 -31.96 16.21
C GLY A 67 13.75 -30.75 16.87
N ARG A 68 15.07 -30.79 17.07
CA ARG A 68 15.85 -29.69 17.58
C ARG A 68 16.21 -28.74 16.45
N LEU A 69 15.96 -27.44 16.64
CA LEU A 69 16.37 -26.38 15.72
C LEU A 69 17.90 -26.19 15.79
N ILE A 70 18.59 -26.36 14.67
CA ILE A 70 20.03 -26.10 14.57
C ILE A 70 20.30 -24.72 13.99
N TRP A 71 19.38 -24.17 13.21
CA TRP A 71 19.50 -22.84 12.63
C TRP A 71 18.12 -22.24 12.31
N VAL A 72 17.98 -20.93 12.51
CA VAL A 72 16.81 -20.13 12.16
C VAL A 72 17.27 -18.78 11.62
N ALA A 73 16.65 -18.30 10.54
CA ALA A 73 16.94 -17.02 9.95
C ALA A 73 16.70 -15.85 10.95
N ASN A 74 17.56 -14.84 10.90
CA ASN A 74 17.43 -13.67 11.78
C ASN A 74 16.31 -12.74 11.30
N VAL A 75 15.73 -12.00 12.24
CA VAL A 75 14.81 -10.91 11.94
C VAL A 75 15.54 -9.87 11.07
N GLY A 76 14.85 -9.38 10.03
CA GLY A 76 15.40 -8.48 9.03
C GLY A 76 16.09 -9.18 7.85
N ALA A 77 16.28 -10.51 7.89
CA ALA A 77 16.85 -11.24 6.77
C ALA A 77 15.93 -11.23 5.57
N GLN A 78 16.46 -10.87 4.40
CA GLN A 78 15.79 -10.99 3.11
C GLN A 78 15.99 -12.39 2.57
N VAL A 79 14.92 -13.00 2.08
CA VAL A 79 14.91 -14.35 1.53
C VAL A 79 14.15 -14.39 0.21
N ASN A 80 14.58 -15.24 -0.68
CA ASN A 80 13.89 -15.55 -1.92
C ASN A 80 12.98 -16.78 -1.74
N LYS A 81 12.03 -16.95 -2.64
CA LYS A 81 11.21 -18.17 -2.67
C LYS A 81 12.11 -19.40 -2.80
N GLY A 82 11.92 -20.36 -1.89
CA GLY A 82 12.68 -21.62 -1.82
C GLY A 82 13.91 -21.58 -0.91
N ASP A 83 14.35 -20.41 -0.47
CA ASP A 83 15.45 -20.31 0.49
C ASP A 83 15.09 -20.97 1.82
N VAL A 84 16.08 -21.58 2.47
CA VAL A 84 15.89 -22.21 3.78
C VAL A 84 15.81 -21.10 4.84
N VAL A 85 14.76 -21.11 5.66
CA VAL A 85 14.54 -20.11 6.74
C VAL A 85 14.70 -20.72 8.14
N ALA A 86 14.58 -22.04 8.24
CA ALA A 86 14.94 -22.77 9.46
C ALA A 86 15.39 -24.18 9.10
N LYS A 87 16.29 -24.74 9.94
CA LYS A 87 16.84 -26.06 9.77
C LYS A 87 16.78 -26.83 11.09
N LEU A 88 16.19 -28.01 11.04
CA LEU A 88 16.15 -28.96 12.14
C LEU A 88 17.31 -29.96 12.03
N ASP A 89 17.65 -30.60 13.13
CA ASP A 89 18.62 -31.67 13.19
C ASP A 89 18.05 -32.92 12.49
N ASP A 90 18.65 -33.28 11.39
CA ASP A 90 18.22 -34.41 10.55
C ASP A 90 19.20 -35.61 10.59
N ILE A 91 20.19 -35.57 11.50
CA ILE A 91 21.25 -36.61 11.56
C ILE A 91 20.65 -38.01 11.73
N PHE A 92 19.66 -38.15 12.59
CA PHE A 92 18.98 -39.44 12.82
C PHE A 92 18.23 -39.90 11.57
N LEU A 93 17.57 -39.00 10.87
CA LEU A 93 16.87 -39.31 9.61
C LEU A 93 17.85 -39.74 8.51
N GLN A 94 19.04 -39.13 8.44
CA GLN A 94 20.08 -39.49 7.49
C GLN A 94 20.63 -40.89 7.79
N GLN A 95 20.73 -41.30 9.06
CA GLN A 95 21.10 -42.66 9.44
C GLN A 95 20.03 -43.67 9.03
N GLN A 96 18.75 -43.37 9.30
CA GLN A 96 17.64 -44.23 8.87
C GLN A 96 17.60 -44.40 7.34
N ARG A 97 17.85 -43.31 6.61
CA ARG A 97 17.98 -43.32 5.14
C ARG A 97 19.04 -44.29 4.67
N THR A 98 20.21 -44.27 5.32
CA THR A 98 21.33 -45.16 5.00
C THR A 98 20.99 -46.62 5.28
N GLU A 99 20.28 -46.90 6.37
CA GLU A 99 19.80 -48.23 6.73
C GLU A 99 18.83 -48.78 5.66
N GLU A 100 17.82 -47.98 5.26
CA GLU A 100 16.87 -48.43 4.23
C GLU A 100 17.54 -48.63 2.86
N LEU A 101 18.54 -47.83 2.51
CA LEU A 101 19.34 -48.08 1.30
C LEU A 101 20.07 -49.43 1.35
N ALA A 102 20.63 -49.81 2.50
CA ALA A 102 21.28 -51.09 2.69
C ALA A 102 20.28 -52.28 2.59
N ILE A 103 19.06 -52.10 3.15
CA ILE A 103 17.98 -53.10 3.01
C ILE A 103 17.58 -53.29 1.54
N ILE A 104 17.38 -52.16 0.79
CA ILE A 104 17.10 -52.23 -0.64
C ILE A 104 18.19 -53.00 -1.40
N GLN A 105 19.46 -52.74 -1.10
CA GLN A 105 20.60 -53.41 -1.73
C GLN A 105 20.60 -54.92 -1.42
N SER A 106 20.32 -55.30 -0.17
CA SER A 106 20.22 -56.71 0.26
C SER A 106 19.09 -57.43 -0.47
N GLU A 107 17.88 -56.86 -0.49
CA GLU A 107 16.75 -57.45 -1.17
C GLU A 107 16.93 -57.50 -2.69
N GLN A 108 17.65 -56.56 -3.28
CA GLN A 108 18.01 -56.57 -4.70
C GLN A 108 18.96 -57.74 -5.02
N ALA A 109 19.91 -58.06 -4.11
CA ALA A 109 20.78 -59.19 -4.26
C ALA A 109 19.99 -60.53 -4.18
N ARG A 110 19.00 -60.63 -3.25
CA ARG A 110 18.09 -61.78 -3.16
C ARG A 110 17.25 -61.93 -4.42
N LEU A 111 16.65 -60.86 -4.92
CA LEU A 111 15.86 -60.88 -6.14
C LEU A 111 16.70 -61.39 -7.33
N ASN A 112 17.93 -60.93 -7.45
CA ASN A 112 18.86 -61.39 -8.48
C ASN A 112 19.22 -62.89 -8.35
N LEU A 113 19.31 -63.40 -7.11
CA LEU A 113 19.51 -64.82 -6.85
C LEU A 113 18.30 -65.65 -7.32
N TYR A 114 17.10 -65.27 -6.83
CA TYR A 114 15.86 -65.97 -7.18
C TYR A 114 15.54 -65.85 -8.68
N ASP A 115 15.83 -64.77 -9.35
CA ASP A 115 15.69 -64.65 -10.80
C ASP A 115 16.55 -65.72 -11.55
N LYS A 116 17.78 -65.93 -11.08
CA LYS A 116 18.66 -66.96 -11.63
C LYS A 116 18.13 -68.38 -11.31
N GLU A 117 17.58 -68.57 -10.12
CA GLU A 117 17.00 -69.86 -9.71
C GLU A 117 15.75 -70.20 -10.51
N VAL A 118 14.81 -69.33 -10.64
CA VAL A 118 13.61 -69.49 -11.48
C VAL A 118 14.00 -69.81 -12.91
N LYS A 119 14.95 -69.09 -13.52
CA LYS A 119 15.46 -69.41 -14.87
C LYS A 119 16.13 -70.80 -14.95
N ARG A 120 16.84 -71.19 -13.91
CA ARG A 120 17.46 -72.51 -13.83
C ARG A 120 16.41 -73.62 -13.72
N PHE A 121 15.43 -73.51 -12.81
CA PHE A 121 14.37 -74.49 -12.59
C PHE A 121 13.42 -74.60 -13.78
N GLN A 122 13.09 -73.51 -14.46
CA GLN A 122 12.33 -73.51 -15.72
C GLN A 122 13.02 -74.38 -16.82
N ARG A 123 14.38 -74.32 -16.88
CA ARG A 123 15.13 -75.19 -17.82
C ARG A 123 15.17 -76.67 -17.39
N LEU A 124 15.26 -76.98 -16.09
CA LEU A 124 15.34 -78.34 -15.55
C LEU A 124 14.00 -79.08 -15.63
N ILE A 125 12.88 -78.38 -15.40
CA ILE A 125 11.55 -78.93 -15.51
C ILE A 125 11.21 -79.38 -16.92
N LYS A 126 11.67 -78.68 -17.95
CA LYS A 126 11.53 -79.06 -19.35
C LYS A 126 12.22 -80.39 -19.66
N LYS A 127 13.13 -80.86 -18.78
CA LYS A 127 13.89 -82.12 -18.90
C LYS A 127 13.39 -83.20 -17.91
N ASN A 128 12.27 -82.97 -17.21
CA ASN A 128 11.74 -83.78 -16.15
C ASN A 128 12.73 -84.11 -15.00
N ASN A 129 13.65 -83.16 -14.69
CA ASN A 129 14.73 -83.37 -13.73
C ASN A 129 14.45 -82.80 -12.33
N ILE A 130 13.32 -82.09 -12.12
CA ILE A 130 12.92 -81.59 -10.81
C ILE A 130 11.38 -81.64 -10.64
N PRO A 131 10.87 -81.70 -9.40
CA PRO A 131 9.45 -81.55 -9.10
C PRO A 131 8.92 -80.12 -9.38
N GLN A 132 7.65 -80.01 -9.78
CA GLN A 132 6.98 -78.71 -10.08
C GLN A 132 6.95 -77.77 -8.87
N ASN A 133 6.78 -78.33 -7.66
CA ASN A 133 6.73 -77.59 -6.42
C ASN A 133 8.00 -76.70 -6.16
N GLU A 134 9.20 -77.17 -6.59
CA GLU A 134 10.44 -76.42 -6.43
C GLU A 134 10.45 -75.15 -7.31
N LEU A 135 9.92 -75.27 -8.54
CA LEU A 135 9.76 -74.06 -9.40
C LEU A 135 8.74 -73.08 -8.82
N ASP A 136 7.59 -73.62 -8.36
CA ASP A 136 6.53 -72.77 -7.79
C ASP A 136 7.00 -72.09 -6.52
N GLN A 137 7.79 -72.73 -5.67
CA GLN A 137 8.42 -72.12 -4.51
C GLN A 137 9.40 -70.96 -4.93
N SER A 138 10.26 -71.25 -5.91
CA SER A 138 11.23 -70.22 -6.37
C SER A 138 10.54 -69.00 -7.01
N ILE A 139 9.42 -69.22 -7.72
CA ILE A 139 8.59 -68.12 -8.24
C ILE A 139 7.99 -67.29 -7.09
N SER A 140 7.49 -68.00 -6.05
CA SER A 140 6.95 -67.31 -4.87
C SER A 140 8.03 -66.47 -4.14
N ASP A 141 9.22 -67.09 -3.92
CA ASP A 141 10.33 -66.38 -3.25
C ASP A 141 10.83 -65.16 -4.06
N HIS A 142 10.86 -65.27 -5.40
CA HIS A 142 11.14 -64.15 -6.28
C HIS A 142 10.09 -63.04 -6.13
N ALA A 143 8.79 -63.37 -6.09
CA ALA A 143 7.71 -62.42 -5.91
C ALA A 143 7.78 -61.73 -4.54
N VAL A 144 8.10 -62.46 -3.48
CA VAL A 144 8.31 -61.93 -2.12
C VAL A 144 9.48 -60.96 -2.10
N ALA A 145 10.65 -61.34 -2.65
CA ALA A 145 11.81 -60.44 -2.71
C ALA A 145 11.51 -59.13 -3.51
N SER A 146 10.77 -59.25 -4.60
CA SER A 146 10.31 -58.09 -5.38
C SER A 146 9.40 -57.17 -4.57
N SER A 147 8.46 -57.75 -3.82
CA SER A 147 7.54 -56.99 -2.94
C SER A 147 8.27 -56.31 -1.79
N ASN A 148 9.30 -56.94 -1.21
CA ASN A 148 10.13 -56.36 -0.16
C ASN A 148 10.90 -55.14 -0.65
N ILE A 149 11.42 -55.14 -1.88
CA ILE A 149 12.07 -53.98 -2.48
C ILE A 149 11.09 -52.83 -2.62
N ILE A 150 9.86 -53.09 -3.07
CA ILE A 150 8.83 -52.03 -3.20
C ILE A 150 8.51 -51.43 -1.84
N ALA A 151 8.33 -52.26 -0.81
CA ALA A 151 8.07 -51.81 0.55
C ALA A 151 9.24 -50.98 1.12
N ALA A 152 10.49 -51.39 0.93
CA ALA A 152 11.67 -50.70 1.40
C ALA A 152 11.84 -49.35 0.66
N ARG A 153 11.57 -49.30 -0.65
CA ARG A 153 11.57 -48.01 -1.41
C ARG A 153 10.50 -47.05 -0.92
N ALA A 154 9.32 -47.56 -0.56
CA ALA A 154 8.26 -46.71 0.01
C ALA A 154 8.69 -46.12 1.37
N ARG A 155 9.34 -46.89 2.25
CA ARG A 155 9.91 -46.39 3.50
C ARG A 155 11.01 -45.35 3.26
N LEU A 156 11.90 -45.62 2.31
CA LEU A 156 12.95 -44.64 1.92
C LEU A 156 12.34 -43.31 1.47
N ALA A 157 11.31 -43.34 0.62
CA ALA A 157 10.62 -42.14 0.17
C ALA A 157 9.99 -41.36 1.34
N GLN A 158 9.44 -42.03 2.35
CA GLN A 158 8.92 -41.37 3.55
C GLN A 158 10.04 -40.68 4.37
N ILE A 159 11.21 -41.31 4.48
CA ILE A 159 12.36 -40.72 5.17
C ILE A 159 12.88 -39.51 4.40
N ASP A 160 13.03 -39.61 3.08
CA ASP A 160 13.47 -38.52 2.22
C ASP A 160 12.54 -37.29 2.32
N GLU A 161 11.22 -37.53 2.41
CA GLU A 161 10.24 -36.48 2.63
C GLU A 161 10.40 -35.79 4.00
N ARG A 162 10.64 -36.58 5.07
CA ARG A 162 10.91 -36.02 6.42
C ARG A 162 12.19 -35.21 6.45
N ILE A 163 13.25 -35.65 5.76
CA ILE A 163 14.51 -34.89 5.60
C ILE A 163 14.24 -33.58 4.85
N SER A 164 13.46 -33.63 3.77
CA SER A 164 13.08 -32.41 3.04
C SER A 164 12.35 -31.41 3.93
N ARG A 165 11.39 -31.88 4.74
CA ARG A 165 10.60 -31.07 5.68
C ARG A 165 11.40 -30.60 6.90
N SER A 166 12.55 -31.20 7.21
CA SER A 166 13.45 -30.68 8.25
C SER A 166 14.12 -29.35 7.85
N HIS A 167 14.02 -28.97 6.58
CA HIS A 167 14.51 -27.72 6.04
C HIS A 167 13.31 -26.84 5.66
N LEU A 168 12.84 -26.00 6.59
CA LEU A 168 11.72 -25.09 6.32
C LEU A 168 12.13 -24.06 5.28
N ARG A 169 11.37 -23.97 4.19
CA ARG A 169 11.66 -23.06 3.07
C ARG A 169 10.63 -21.94 2.95
N ALA A 170 11.09 -20.78 2.46
CA ALA A 170 10.26 -19.62 2.16
C ALA A 170 9.31 -19.93 0.97
N PRO A 171 7.98 -19.80 1.13
CA PRO A 171 7.01 -20.01 0.04
C PRO A 171 6.99 -18.87 -0.97
N PHE A 172 7.43 -17.68 -0.59
CA PHE A 172 7.55 -16.48 -1.41
C PHE A 172 8.78 -15.66 -0.97
N ALA A 173 9.18 -14.70 -1.80
CA ALA A 173 10.26 -13.77 -1.46
C ALA A 173 9.78 -12.71 -0.47
N GLY A 174 10.60 -12.37 0.53
CA GLY A 174 10.22 -11.40 1.55
C GLY A 174 11.28 -11.19 2.62
N VAL A 175 10.84 -10.65 3.74
CA VAL A 175 11.69 -10.37 4.91
C VAL A 175 11.13 -11.07 6.15
N ILE A 176 12.03 -11.64 6.94
CA ILE A 176 11.67 -12.21 8.24
C ILE A 176 11.34 -11.07 9.20
N SER A 177 10.05 -10.92 9.54
CA SER A 177 9.59 -9.86 10.44
C SER A 177 9.63 -10.26 11.91
N GLU A 178 9.42 -11.53 12.21
CA GLU A 178 9.41 -12.07 13.58
C GLU A 178 10.07 -13.44 13.61
N ARG A 179 10.67 -13.76 14.75
CA ARG A 179 11.23 -15.08 15.05
C ARG A 179 10.60 -15.58 16.36
N PHE A 180 9.92 -16.72 16.31
CA PHE A 180 9.19 -17.30 17.43
C PHE A 180 9.99 -18.35 18.19
N SER A 181 11.00 -18.97 17.54
CA SER A 181 11.83 -20.01 18.13
C SER A 181 13.31 -19.75 17.87
N GLN A 182 14.17 -20.27 18.73
CA GLN A 182 15.62 -20.05 18.67
C GLN A 182 16.37 -21.35 18.35
N SER A 183 17.58 -21.18 17.80
CA SER A 183 18.51 -22.30 17.61
C SER A 183 18.80 -22.96 18.95
N GLY A 184 18.77 -24.29 19.01
CA GLY A 184 18.89 -25.11 20.21
C GLY A 184 17.58 -25.55 20.83
N GLU A 185 16.47 -24.89 20.54
CA GLU A 185 15.15 -25.26 21.04
C GLU A 185 14.61 -26.51 20.34
N TRP A 186 13.79 -27.27 21.06
CA TRP A 186 13.01 -28.36 20.52
C TRP A 186 11.67 -27.83 19.99
N THR A 187 11.31 -28.15 18.75
CA THR A 187 10.02 -27.81 18.16
C THR A 187 9.18 -29.02 17.83
N GLN A 188 7.87 -28.82 17.84
CA GLN A 188 6.88 -29.83 17.41
C GLN A 188 6.28 -29.45 16.06
N ASN A 189 5.64 -30.40 15.40
CA ASN A 189 4.88 -30.15 14.18
C ASN A 189 3.81 -29.09 14.42
N GLY A 190 3.73 -28.11 13.53
CA GLY A 190 2.78 -26.99 13.60
C GLY A 190 3.24 -25.79 14.44
N ASN A 191 4.33 -25.89 15.19
CA ASN A 191 4.85 -24.75 15.96
C ASN A 191 5.41 -23.68 15.02
N PRO A 192 5.03 -22.39 15.18
CA PRO A 192 5.55 -21.30 14.37
C PRO A 192 7.03 -21.06 14.68
N LEU A 193 7.85 -20.91 13.64
CA LEU A 193 9.27 -20.63 13.75
C LEU A 193 9.62 -19.20 13.38
N VAL A 194 9.09 -18.70 12.25
CA VAL A 194 9.33 -17.35 11.75
C VAL A 194 8.07 -16.80 11.09
N ARG A 195 7.99 -15.46 11.01
CA ARG A 195 6.99 -14.76 10.18
C ARG A 195 7.67 -14.14 8.99
N LEU A 196 7.18 -14.45 7.79
CA LEU A 196 7.68 -13.95 6.52
C LEU A 196 6.66 -12.98 5.93
N ILE A 197 7.11 -11.79 5.52
CA ILE A 197 6.27 -10.74 4.93
C ILE A 197 6.87 -10.30 3.60
N ASP A 198 6.04 -10.21 2.55
CA ASP A 198 6.43 -9.60 1.28
C ASP A 198 6.23 -8.09 1.33
N PHE A 199 7.33 -7.33 1.20
CA PHE A 199 7.31 -5.86 1.17
C PHE A 199 6.96 -5.27 -0.20
N ASN A 200 7.08 -6.05 -1.26
CA ASN A 200 6.88 -5.55 -2.63
C ASN A 200 5.42 -5.67 -3.08
N ASN A 201 4.66 -6.57 -2.47
CA ASN A 201 3.27 -6.82 -2.82
C ASN A 201 2.34 -6.34 -1.70
N THR A 202 2.23 -5.00 -1.60
CA THR A 202 1.44 -4.36 -0.55
C THR A 202 0.16 -3.76 -1.11
N GLU A 203 -0.84 -3.66 -0.24
CA GLU A 203 -2.13 -3.03 -0.53
C GLU A 203 -2.61 -2.22 0.68
N ILE A 204 -3.49 -1.26 0.44
CA ILE A 204 -4.12 -0.52 1.52
C ILE A 204 -5.44 -1.20 1.85
N GLN A 205 -5.61 -1.51 3.11
CA GLN A 205 -6.89 -1.93 3.69
C GLN A 205 -7.55 -0.73 4.34
N VAL A 206 -8.76 -0.39 3.91
CA VAL A 206 -9.57 0.66 4.51
C VAL A 206 -11.00 0.17 4.74
N ARG A 207 -11.59 0.55 5.87
CA ARG A 207 -12.97 0.20 6.23
C ARG A 207 -13.85 1.42 6.11
N VAL A 208 -14.93 1.29 5.35
CA VAL A 208 -15.84 2.39 5.00
C VAL A 208 -17.30 2.00 5.26
N PRO A 209 -18.19 2.98 5.53
CA PRO A 209 -19.61 2.71 5.78
C PRO A 209 -20.31 2.06 4.59
N GLN A 210 -21.23 1.15 4.88
CA GLN A 210 -22.00 0.44 3.84
C GLN A 210 -22.84 1.38 2.97
N SER A 211 -23.23 2.55 3.49
CA SER A 211 -24.02 3.55 2.76
C SER A 211 -23.36 4.06 1.48
N ILE A 212 -22.02 4.02 1.40
CA ILE A 212 -21.26 4.51 0.25
C ILE A 212 -20.82 3.39 -0.72
N TYR A 213 -21.22 2.14 -0.47
CA TYR A 213 -20.85 0.99 -1.30
C TYR A 213 -21.17 1.20 -2.79
N SER A 214 -22.35 1.75 -3.10
CA SER A 214 -22.79 2.00 -4.49
C SER A 214 -22.05 3.12 -5.21
N LEU A 215 -21.23 3.89 -4.49
CA LEU A 215 -20.46 5.01 -5.05
C LEU A 215 -19.04 4.60 -5.47
N ILE A 216 -18.62 3.39 -5.10
CA ILE A 216 -17.26 2.91 -5.32
C ILE A 216 -17.27 1.91 -6.47
N ALA A 217 -16.56 2.25 -7.54
CA ALA A 217 -16.37 1.36 -8.67
C ALA A 217 -15.02 0.65 -8.59
N LEU A 218 -14.97 -0.61 -9.01
CA LEU A 218 -13.72 -1.33 -9.20
C LEU A 218 -12.85 -0.59 -10.23
N ASN A 219 -11.54 -0.59 -10.01
CA ASN A 219 -10.54 0.11 -10.81
C ASN A 219 -10.65 1.65 -10.79
N SER A 220 -11.56 2.24 -10.00
CA SER A 220 -11.54 3.68 -9.75
C SER A 220 -10.32 4.07 -8.92
N TYR A 221 -9.91 5.34 -9.03
CA TYR A 221 -8.78 5.87 -8.26
C TYR A 221 -9.29 6.70 -7.09
N LEU A 222 -8.69 6.46 -5.93
CA LEU A 222 -8.90 7.24 -4.71
C LEU A 222 -7.62 7.94 -4.30
N ASN A 223 -7.74 9.13 -3.73
CA ASN A 223 -6.61 9.86 -3.17
C ASN A 223 -6.27 9.28 -1.79
N VAL A 224 -4.99 9.00 -1.59
CA VAL A 224 -4.44 8.47 -0.35
C VAL A 224 -3.43 9.46 0.19
N HIS A 225 -3.63 9.91 1.40
CA HIS A 225 -2.75 10.85 2.10
C HIS A 225 -1.85 10.07 3.06
N ASN A 226 -0.55 10.13 2.80
CA ASN A 226 0.51 9.57 3.65
C ASN A 226 1.43 10.71 4.07
N ALA A 227 1.35 11.10 5.34
CA ALA A 227 2.02 12.31 5.87
C ALA A 227 1.73 13.52 4.95
N ASP A 228 2.76 14.06 4.28
CA ASP A 228 2.65 15.25 3.44
C ASP A 228 2.43 14.92 1.94
N GLN A 229 2.31 13.64 1.59
CA GLN A 229 2.16 13.23 0.20
C GLN A 229 0.76 12.71 -0.10
N THR A 230 0.22 13.13 -1.25
CA THR A 230 -1.01 12.58 -1.81
C THR A 230 -0.67 11.65 -2.97
N ILE A 231 -1.07 10.38 -2.85
CA ILE A 231 -0.81 9.32 -3.82
C ILE A 231 -2.16 8.81 -4.34
N LYS A 232 -2.23 8.49 -5.62
CA LYS A 232 -3.42 7.83 -6.19
C LYS A 232 -3.29 6.31 -6.04
N ALA A 233 -4.34 5.68 -5.50
CA ALA A 233 -4.45 4.24 -5.40
C ALA A 233 -5.70 3.74 -6.10
N SER A 234 -5.61 2.57 -6.78
CA SER A 234 -6.74 2.00 -7.49
C SER A 234 -7.50 0.99 -6.62
N VAL A 235 -8.82 1.05 -6.65
CA VAL A 235 -9.70 0.08 -5.96
C VAL A 235 -9.59 -1.27 -6.66
N GLN A 236 -9.03 -2.28 -5.98
CA GLN A 236 -8.88 -3.63 -6.52
C GLN A 236 -9.98 -4.57 -6.06
N ILE A 237 -10.34 -4.48 -4.80
CA ILE A 237 -11.30 -5.38 -4.17
C ILE A 237 -12.24 -4.57 -3.31
N VAL A 238 -13.51 -4.86 -3.45
CA VAL A 238 -14.58 -4.40 -2.56
C VAL A 238 -15.17 -5.65 -1.91
N VAL A 239 -14.92 -5.83 -0.60
CA VAL A 239 -15.45 -6.97 0.14
C VAL A 239 -16.85 -6.63 0.63
N PRO A 240 -17.91 -7.19 0.01
CA PRO A 240 -19.28 -6.78 0.30
C PRO A 240 -19.81 -7.28 1.64
N VAL A 241 -19.03 -8.10 2.34
CA VAL A 241 -19.41 -8.68 3.63
C VAL A 241 -18.98 -7.72 4.74
N GLY A 242 -19.88 -6.84 5.12
CA GLY A 242 -19.71 -6.02 6.32
C GLY A 242 -20.06 -6.82 7.59
N SER A 243 -19.39 -6.53 8.69
CA SER A 243 -19.85 -6.97 10.00
C SER A 243 -21.24 -6.38 10.28
N THR A 244 -22.19 -7.21 10.64
CA THR A 244 -23.56 -6.78 11.02
C THR A 244 -23.55 -5.78 12.19
N ILE A 245 -22.51 -5.79 13.01
CA ILE A 245 -22.31 -4.91 14.16
C ILE A 245 -21.75 -3.55 13.73
N SER A 246 -20.68 -3.54 12.90
CA SER A 246 -20.00 -2.28 12.52
C SER A 246 -20.61 -1.59 11.31
N ARG A 247 -21.36 -2.30 10.46
CA ARG A 247 -21.90 -1.83 9.18
C ARG A 247 -20.83 -1.21 8.27
N LEU A 248 -19.60 -1.68 8.39
CA LEU A 248 -18.47 -1.30 7.57
C LEU A 248 -18.17 -2.41 6.58
N PHE A 249 -17.79 -2.05 5.37
CA PHE A 249 -17.21 -2.98 4.41
C PHE A 249 -15.74 -2.61 4.16
N GLU A 250 -15.00 -3.56 3.60
CA GLU A 250 -13.56 -3.41 3.40
C GLU A 250 -13.25 -3.13 1.94
N LEU A 251 -12.42 -2.11 1.71
CA LEU A 251 -11.80 -1.82 0.42
C LEU A 251 -10.34 -2.22 0.47
N ARG A 252 -9.87 -2.78 -0.63
CA ARG A 252 -8.46 -3.04 -0.90
C ARG A 252 -8.00 -2.19 -2.08
N LEU A 253 -6.99 -1.35 -1.83
CA LEU A 253 -6.46 -0.44 -2.82
C LEU A 253 -5.02 -0.84 -3.17
N LYS A 254 -4.72 -0.82 -4.47
CA LYS A 254 -3.37 -1.05 -4.98
C LYS A 254 -2.63 0.27 -5.15
N LEU A 255 -1.45 0.34 -4.58
CA LEU A 255 -0.51 1.44 -4.76
C LEU A 255 0.31 1.25 -6.04
N GLN A 256 0.70 2.35 -6.68
CA GLN A 256 1.66 2.32 -7.79
C GLN A 256 3.09 2.06 -7.29
N GLN A 257 3.42 2.61 -6.12
CA GLN A 257 4.67 2.35 -5.41
C GLN A 257 4.36 1.74 -4.05
N PRO A 258 5.01 0.62 -3.67
CA PRO A 258 4.74 -0.02 -2.40
C PRO A 258 5.16 0.88 -1.23
N LEU A 259 4.31 0.93 -0.22
CA LEU A 259 4.64 1.51 1.08
C LEU A 259 4.91 0.39 2.09
N PRO A 260 5.72 0.63 3.12
CA PRO A 260 5.99 -0.37 4.15
C PRO A 260 4.70 -0.86 4.82
N PRO A 261 4.52 -2.18 5.02
CA PRO A 261 3.41 -2.71 5.80
C PRO A 261 3.37 -2.09 7.21
N GLY A 262 2.17 -1.83 7.71
CA GLY A 262 1.96 -1.14 8.98
C GLY A 262 1.87 0.39 8.86
N THR A 263 2.16 0.98 7.70
CA THR A 263 1.99 2.42 7.49
C THR A 263 0.52 2.80 7.58
N LEU A 264 0.20 3.81 8.40
CA LEU A 264 -1.13 4.38 8.49
C LEU A 264 -1.32 5.44 7.40
N VAL A 265 -2.45 5.38 6.72
CA VAL A 265 -2.81 6.32 5.65
C VAL A 265 -4.25 6.80 5.84
N ARG A 266 -4.58 7.95 5.23
CA ARG A 266 -5.95 8.44 5.11
C ARG A 266 -6.40 8.34 3.66
N VAL A 267 -7.56 7.78 3.42
CA VAL A 267 -8.12 7.58 2.09
C VAL A 267 -9.32 8.48 1.92
N SER A 268 -9.29 9.36 0.92
CA SER A 268 -10.44 10.19 0.54
C SER A 268 -11.41 9.38 -0.29
N VAL A 269 -12.60 9.13 0.27
CA VAL A 269 -13.63 8.30 -0.36
C VAL A 269 -14.87 9.16 -0.64
N PRO A 270 -15.47 9.09 -1.84
CA PRO A 270 -16.69 9.83 -2.17
C PRO A 270 -17.86 9.38 -1.29
N THR A 271 -18.62 10.36 -0.77
CA THR A 271 -19.80 10.13 0.10
C THR A 271 -21.12 10.39 -0.58
N ALA A 272 -21.09 11.00 -1.78
CA ALA A 272 -22.24 11.15 -2.65
C ALA A 272 -21.82 11.05 -4.13
N LYS A 273 -22.81 10.97 -5.03
CA LYS A 273 -22.55 10.99 -6.47
C LYS A 273 -21.92 12.33 -6.88
N PRO A 274 -20.99 12.32 -7.85
CA PRO A 274 -20.48 13.57 -8.42
C PRO A 274 -21.63 14.39 -9.00
N ARG A 275 -21.51 15.70 -8.87
CA ARG A 275 -22.40 16.67 -9.53
C ARG A 275 -21.59 17.76 -10.19
N GLU A 276 -22.11 18.31 -11.27
CA GLU A 276 -21.50 19.41 -11.99
C GLU A 276 -21.70 20.70 -11.19
N VAL A 277 -20.59 21.35 -10.85
CA VAL A 277 -20.58 22.57 -10.02
C VAL A 277 -19.57 23.57 -10.55
N VAL A 278 -19.83 24.86 -10.32
CA VAL A 278 -18.84 25.90 -10.59
C VAL A 278 -17.75 25.83 -9.54
N SER A 279 -16.53 25.55 -9.96
CA SER A 279 -15.39 25.32 -9.08
C SER A 279 -14.19 26.20 -9.42
N ILE A 280 -13.40 26.50 -8.41
CA ILE A 280 -12.14 27.22 -8.52
C ILE A 280 -11.06 26.54 -7.67
N HIS A 281 -9.82 26.98 -7.87
CA HIS A 281 -8.71 26.56 -6.99
C HIS A 281 -8.93 27.11 -5.57
N ARG A 282 -8.69 26.28 -4.54
CA ARG A 282 -8.92 26.64 -3.11
C ARG A 282 -8.15 27.89 -2.67
N ASP A 283 -6.98 28.16 -3.26
CA ASP A 283 -6.14 29.32 -2.94
C ASP A 283 -6.81 30.66 -3.32
N ALA A 284 -7.87 30.63 -4.13
CA ALA A 284 -8.64 31.83 -4.47
C ALA A 284 -9.53 32.32 -3.32
N LEU A 285 -9.73 31.51 -2.27
CA LEU A 285 -10.58 31.88 -1.15
C LEU A 285 -9.88 32.89 -0.23
N VAL A 286 -10.53 34.02 -0.05
CA VAL A 286 -10.07 35.07 0.88
C VAL A 286 -10.97 35.10 2.10
N LEU A 287 -10.39 34.76 3.25
CA LEU A 287 -11.10 34.75 4.54
C LEU A 287 -10.87 36.08 5.25
N ARG A 288 -11.93 36.85 5.48
CA ARG A 288 -11.88 38.10 6.23
C ARG A 288 -13.06 38.22 7.21
N LYS A 289 -12.76 38.50 8.50
CA LYS A 289 -13.75 38.84 9.55
C LYS A 289 -15.01 37.93 9.52
N GLY A 290 -14.81 36.61 9.38
CA GLY A 290 -15.92 35.65 9.40
C GLY A 290 -16.72 35.53 8.11
N SER A 291 -16.26 36.13 7.01
CA SER A 291 -16.85 35.94 5.67
C SER A 291 -15.82 35.39 4.68
N ILE A 292 -16.28 34.51 3.83
CA ILE A 292 -15.51 33.95 2.71
C ILE A 292 -15.88 34.73 1.46
N SER A 293 -14.86 35.16 0.72
CA SER A 293 -15.04 35.91 -0.53
C SER A 293 -13.97 35.51 -1.54
N VAL A 294 -14.23 35.79 -2.80
CA VAL A 294 -13.27 35.70 -3.90
C VAL A 294 -13.19 37.08 -4.61
N PHE A 295 -12.10 37.32 -5.34
CA PHE A 295 -11.96 38.49 -6.19
C PHE A 295 -12.12 38.07 -7.66
N ARG A 296 -13.18 38.55 -8.29
CA ARG A 296 -13.38 38.48 -9.74
C ARG A 296 -12.72 39.66 -10.41
N ILE A 297 -12.09 39.44 -11.57
CA ILE A 297 -11.47 40.50 -12.38
C ILE A 297 -12.30 40.72 -13.64
N ASN A 298 -12.82 41.94 -13.80
CA ASN A 298 -13.61 42.29 -14.98
C ASN A 298 -12.74 42.54 -16.24
N ALA A 299 -13.38 42.92 -17.35
CA ALA A 299 -12.69 43.17 -18.63
C ALA A 299 -11.69 44.32 -18.57
N GLU A 300 -11.93 45.31 -17.69
CA GLU A 300 -11.11 46.50 -17.48
C GLU A 300 -9.97 46.27 -16.45
N ASN A 301 -9.75 45.01 -16.01
CA ASN A 301 -8.80 44.61 -14.98
C ASN A 301 -9.06 45.27 -13.60
N ILE A 302 -10.32 45.52 -13.27
CA ILE A 302 -10.74 46.02 -11.96
C ILE A 302 -11.22 44.82 -11.11
N SER A 303 -10.83 44.82 -9.83
CA SER A 303 -11.17 43.79 -8.87
C SER A 303 -12.55 44.02 -8.27
N GLU A 304 -13.40 42.99 -8.29
CA GLU A 304 -14.70 42.94 -7.64
C GLU A 304 -14.70 41.87 -6.56
N GLN A 305 -15.04 42.24 -5.33
CA GLN A 305 -15.14 41.29 -4.24
C GLN A 305 -16.53 40.65 -4.20
N ILE A 306 -16.60 39.35 -4.39
CA ILE A 306 -17.84 38.58 -4.35
C ILE A 306 -17.82 37.71 -3.09
N ARG A 307 -18.87 37.85 -2.26
CA ARG A 307 -19.07 36.96 -1.11
C ARG A 307 -19.62 35.63 -1.60
N VAL A 308 -19.05 34.56 -1.13
CA VAL A 308 -19.40 33.19 -1.56
C VAL A 308 -19.53 32.28 -0.36
N GLU A 309 -20.30 31.21 -0.54
CA GLU A 309 -20.27 30.03 0.33
C GLU A 309 -19.47 28.91 -0.36
N VAL A 310 -18.73 28.16 0.46
CA VAL A 310 -17.93 27.03 -0.03
C VAL A 310 -18.75 25.78 0.10
N GLY A 311 -18.99 25.09 -1.02
CA GLY A 311 -19.69 23.83 -1.09
C GLY A 311 -18.74 22.62 -1.07
N ILE A 312 -18.88 21.73 -2.06
CA ILE A 312 -18.08 20.51 -2.19
C ILE A 312 -16.61 20.86 -2.45
N GLY A 313 -15.70 20.21 -1.73
CA GLY A 313 -14.25 20.26 -2.01
C GLY A 313 -13.73 18.90 -2.45
N ASP A 314 -12.90 18.90 -3.49
CA ASP A 314 -12.15 17.73 -3.94
C ASP A 314 -10.70 18.15 -4.28
N GLY A 315 -9.77 17.73 -3.44
CA GLY A 315 -8.37 18.08 -3.59
C GLY A 315 -8.12 19.58 -3.55
N GLN A 316 -7.63 20.12 -4.68
CA GLN A 316 -7.28 21.54 -4.82
C GLN A 316 -8.46 22.42 -5.25
N TYR A 317 -9.58 21.83 -5.66
CA TYR A 317 -10.75 22.54 -6.15
C TYR A 317 -11.88 22.56 -5.15
N VAL A 318 -12.66 23.63 -5.14
CA VAL A 318 -13.83 23.81 -4.30
C VAL A 318 -14.97 24.40 -5.09
N GLU A 319 -16.19 23.94 -4.80
CA GLU A 319 -17.42 24.51 -5.31
C GLU A 319 -17.63 25.90 -4.70
N LEU A 320 -18.01 26.86 -5.53
CA LEU A 320 -18.47 28.16 -5.09
C LEU A 320 -19.97 28.28 -5.28
N ILE A 321 -20.63 28.67 -4.21
CA ILE A 321 -22.06 29.01 -4.20
C ILE A 321 -22.16 30.54 -4.03
N GLY A 322 -22.61 31.22 -5.08
CA GLY A 322 -22.70 32.69 -5.12
C GLY A 322 -22.83 33.21 -6.54
N ASP A 323 -22.63 34.52 -6.72
CA ASP A 323 -22.71 35.17 -8.04
C ASP A 323 -21.41 34.97 -8.85
N ILE A 324 -21.10 33.71 -9.15
CA ILE A 324 -19.94 33.31 -9.95
C ILE A 324 -20.41 32.44 -11.11
N ASN A 325 -19.98 32.82 -12.30
CA ASN A 325 -20.32 32.10 -13.52
C ASN A 325 -19.10 31.32 -14.06
N PRO A 326 -19.32 30.25 -14.82
CA PRO A 326 -18.26 29.63 -15.62
C PRO A 326 -17.60 30.69 -16.52
N ALA A 327 -16.27 30.61 -16.65
CA ALA A 327 -15.40 31.58 -17.37
C ALA A 327 -15.09 32.89 -16.61
N ASP A 328 -15.60 33.15 -15.41
CA ASP A 328 -15.15 34.25 -14.57
C ASP A 328 -13.67 34.13 -14.24
N ARG A 329 -12.92 35.22 -14.33
CA ARG A 329 -11.50 35.29 -13.95
C ARG A 329 -11.39 35.58 -12.46
N ILE A 330 -10.93 34.61 -11.71
CA ILE A 330 -10.85 34.65 -10.24
C ILE A 330 -9.38 34.70 -9.80
N VAL A 331 -9.07 35.62 -8.88
CA VAL A 331 -7.71 35.76 -8.34
C VAL A 331 -7.38 34.58 -7.44
N THR A 332 -6.31 33.84 -7.75
CA THR A 332 -5.79 32.72 -6.94
C THR A 332 -4.65 33.13 -6.03
N ARG A 333 -3.84 34.11 -6.42
CA ARG A 333 -2.76 34.68 -5.57
C ARG A 333 -2.78 36.18 -5.55
N GLY A 334 -2.54 36.77 -4.39
CA GLY A 334 -2.53 38.25 -4.16
C GLY A 334 -3.89 38.81 -3.74
N GLY A 335 -4.94 37.98 -3.63
CA GLY A 335 -6.30 38.42 -3.25
C GLY A 335 -6.40 38.99 -1.84
N GLU A 336 -5.56 38.56 -0.90
CA GLU A 336 -5.56 39.07 0.48
C GLU A 336 -5.22 40.57 0.58
N ARG A 337 -4.47 41.11 -0.40
CA ARG A 337 -4.01 42.52 -0.43
C ARG A 337 -4.92 43.41 -1.25
N LEU A 338 -5.91 42.82 -1.95
CA LEU A 338 -6.82 43.57 -2.81
C LEU A 338 -7.95 44.24 -2.00
N ARG A 339 -8.40 45.37 -2.51
CA ARG A 339 -9.65 46.03 -2.11
C ARG A 339 -10.60 46.07 -3.31
N PRO A 340 -11.91 46.06 -3.07
CA PRO A 340 -12.87 46.23 -4.17
C PRO A 340 -12.60 47.53 -4.96
N GLY A 341 -12.66 47.43 -6.29
CA GLY A 341 -12.45 48.58 -7.20
C GLY A 341 -10.98 48.90 -7.52
N GLU A 342 -10.01 48.13 -7.03
CA GLU A 342 -8.59 48.33 -7.38
C GLU A 342 -8.26 47.76 -8.77
N THR A 343 -7.47 48.50 -9.56
CA THR A 343 -6.91 48.03 -10.83
C THR A 343 -5.74 47.06 -10.56
N VAL A 344 -5.71 45.93 -11.24
CA VAL A 344 -4.70 44.90 -11.07
C VAL A 344 -3.92 44.65 -12.36
N LYS A 345 -2.70 44.15 -12.22
CA LYS A 345 -1.91 43.59 -13.32
C LYS A 345 -1.93 42.09 -13.23
N ILE A 346 -2.52 41.42 -14.21
CA ILE A 346 -2.49 39.94 -14.29
C ILE A 346 -1.07 39.55 -14.64
N SER A 347 -0.44 38.73 -13.79
CA SER A 347 0.83 38.06 -14.06
C SER A 347 0.53 36.58 -14.26
N ASN A 348 1.02 36.06 -15.37
CA ASN A 348 0.96 34.60 -15.59
C ASN A 348 1.99 33.92 -14.66
N GLU A 349 1.74 32.69 -14.25
CA GLU A 349 2.55 31.89 -13.31
C GLU A 349 3.94 31.45 -13.85
N SER A 350 4.51 32.18 -14.83
CA SER A 350 5.76 31.86 -15.51
C SER A 350 6.84 32.93 -15.26
N ASP A 351 7.12 33.20 -13.99
CA ASP A 351 8.36 33.91 -13.59
C ASP A 351 8.76 33.48 -12.16
#